data_90ca87f96028f40f87344edcbb86c4bf
#
_entry.id   90ca87f96028f40f87344edcbb86c4bf
#
_cell.length_a   1.000
_cell.length_b   1.000
_cell.length_c   1.000
_cell.angle_alpha   90.00
_cell.angle_beta   90.00
_cell.angle_gamma   90.00
#
_symmetry.space_group_name_H-M   'P 1'
#
loop_
_entity.id
_entity.type
_entity.pdbx_description
1 polymer ?
#
loop_
_entity_poly.entity_id
_entity_poly.type
_entity_poly.pdbx_seq_one_letter_code
_entity_poly.pdbx_strand_id
1 'polypeptide(L)' 'MNSVLQELMGKKVSVYSNQPGGERQDVGILEAVDGIWIKIKKTETESAYFSAYQVRMIKPFLA' A
#
# COMPACT_ATOMS: atom_id res chain seq x y z
N MET A 1 15.18 3.86 3.89
CA MET A 1 14.78 4.55 3.72
C MET A 1 13.92 4.95 2.85
N ASN A 2 12.89 5.15 2.75
CA ASN A 2 12.06 5.42 1.90
C ASN A 2 11.36 6.55 2.15
N SER A 3 11.93 7.64 2.10
CA SER A 3 11.29 8.88 2.42
C SER A 3 10.16 9.23 1.50
N VAL A 4 10.12 8.69 0.32
CA VAL A 4 9.00 8.96 -0.58
C VAL A 4 7.70 8.41 -0.03
N LEU A 5 7.73 7.19 0.47
CA LEU A 5 6.52 6.61 1.03
C LEU A 5 6.15 7.22 2.37
N GLN A 6 7.10 7.84 3.07
CA GLN A 6 6.76 8.50 4.31
C GLN A 6 5.76 9.62 4.09
N GLU A 7 5.74 10.21 2.92
CA GLU A 7 4.80 11.29 2.63
C GLU A 7 3.37 10.78 2.60
N LEU A 8 3.18 9.50 2.42
CA LEU A 8 1.84 8.93 2.30
C LEU A 8 1.37 8.26 3.58
N MET A 9 2.21 8.27 4.64
CA MET A 9 1.83 7.61 5.88
C MET A 9 0.56 8.25 6.45
N GLY A 10 -0.37 7.41 6.83
CA GLY A 10 -1.65 7.87 7.38
C GLY A 10 -2.66 8.28 6.34
N LYS A 11 -2.30 8.23 5.05
CA LYS A 11 -3.20 8.68 4.00
C LYS A 11 -3.84 7.52 3.28
N LYS A 12 -5.01 7.78 2.69
CA LYS A 12 -5.70 6.76 1.92
C LYS A 12 -5.03 6.64 0.56
N VAL A 13 -4.73 5.42 0.17
CA VAL A 13 -4.03 5.15 -1.07
C VAL A 13 -4.65 3.97 -1.79
N SER A 14 -4.39 3.88 -3.10
CA SER A 14 -4.67 2.70 -3.87
C SER A 14 -3.35 2.02 -4.13
N VAL A 15 -3.28 0.72 -3.91
CA VAL A 15 -2.08 -0.05 -4.14
C VAL A 15 -2.33 -0.99 -5.30
N TYR A 16 -1.50 -0.91 -6.32
CA TYR A 16 -1.61 -1.76 -7.48
C TYR A 16 -0.48 -2.78 -7.43
N SER A 17 -0.81 -4.05 -7.39
CA SER A 17 0.20 -5.09 -7.23
C SER A 17 0.01 -6.18 -8.27
N ASN A 18 1.10 -6.92 -8.55
CA ASN A 18 1.04 -8.04 -9.45
C ASN A 18 0.67 -9.26 -8.62
N GLN A 19 -0.38 -9.94 -9.04
CA GLN A 19 -0.85 -11.12 -8.35
C GLN A 19 -0.99 -12.25 -9.37
N PRO A 20 -1.02 -13.50 -8.92
CA PRO A 20 -1.32 -14.58 -9.83
C PRO A 20 -2.68 -14.28 -10.47
N GLY A 21 -2.74 -14.33 -11.76
CA GLY A 21 -3.98 -14.03 -12.47
C GLY A 21 -4.09 -12.58 -12.92
N GLY A 22 -3.13 -11.73 -12.59
CA GLY A 22 -3.12 -10.38 -13.11
C GLY A 22 -2.90 -9.33 -12.04
N GLU A 23 -3.12 -8.08 -12.42
CA GLU A 23 -2.90 -6.97 -11.52
C GLU A 23 -4.11 -6.79 -10.61
N ARG A 24 -3.86 -6.42 -9.37
CA ARG A 24 -4.92 -6.23 -8.42
C ARG A 24 -4.81 -4.86 -7.77
N GLN A 25 -5.92 -4.22 -7.51
CA GLN A 25 -5.98 -2.93 -6.85
C GLN A 25 -6.59 -3.10 -5.46
N ASP A 26 -5.93 -2.56 -4.47
CA ASP A 26 -6.45 -2.56 -3.11
C ASP A 26 -6.42 -1.13 -2.58
N VAL A 27 -7.39 -0.77 -1.78
CA VAL A 27 -7.54 0.60 -1.25
C VAL A 27 -7.51 0.54 0.26
N GLY A 28 -6.79 1.44 0.87
CA GLY A 28 -6.75 1.52 2.33
C GLY A 28 -5.81 2.63 2.79
N ILE A 29 -5.56 2.64 4.09
CA ILE A 29 -4.69 3.64 4.69
C ILE A 29 -3.29 3.05 4.80
N LEU A 30 -2.28 3.79 4.37
CA LEU A 30 -0.92 3.32 4.49
C LEU A 30 -0.49 3.50 5.94
N GLU A 31 -0.31 2.40 6.65
CA GLU A 31 -0.01 2.44 8.06
C GLU A 31 1.45 2.27 8.40
N ALA A 32 2.18 1.52 7.65
CA ALA A 32 3.58 1.27 7.97
C ALA A 32 4.36 0.83 6.75
N VAL A 33 5.63 1.17 6.73
CA VAL A 33 6.57 0.70 5.73
C VAL A 33 7.79 0.24 6.50
N ASP A 34 8.19 -1.02 6.32
CA ASP A 34 9.29 -1.54 7.07
C ASP A 34 10.06 -2.49 6.17
N GLY A 35 11.23 -2.08 5.73
CA GLY A 35 12.02 -2.87 4.80
C GLY A 35 11.28 -3.02 3.49
N ILE A 36 10.97 -4.25 3.15
CA ILE A 36 10.27 -4.50 1.90
C ILE A 36 8.77 -4.69 2.12
N TRP A 37 8.28 -4.53 3.36
CA TRP A 37 6.87 -4.76 3.64
C TRP A 37 6.10 -3.47 3.80
N ILE A 38 4.90 -3.45 3.24
CA ILE A 38 4.02 -2.30 3.27
C ILE A 38 2.71 -2.76 3.88
N LYS A 39 2.27 -2.10 4.94
CA LYS A 39 1.03 -2.48 5.61
C LYS A 39 -0.07 -1.49 5.25
N ILE A 40 -1.16 -2.02 4.74
CA ILE A 40 -2.32 -1.22 4.38
C ILE A 40 -3.49 -1.65 5.26
N LYS A 41 -4.13 -0.69 5.93
CA LYS A 41 -5.31 -0.97 6.72
C LYS A 41 -6.53 -0.76 5.84
N LYS A 42 -7.24 -1.82 5.56
CA LYS A 42 -8.39 -1.76 4.65
C LYS A 42 -9.68 -1.40 5.37
N THR A 43 -9.88 -1.97 6.56
CA THR A 43 -11.05 -1.65 7.37
C THR A 43 -10.59 -1.63 8.81
N GLU A 44 -11.52 -1.42 9.74
CA GLU A 44 -11.17 -1.41 11.15
C GLU A 44 -10.58 -2.73 11.61
N THR A 45 -10.94 -3.81 10.97
CA THR A 45 -10.49 -5.11 11.41
C THR A 45 -9.65 -5.84 10.38
N GLU A 46 -9.42 -5.24 9.19
CA GLU A 46 -8.69 -5.94 8.15
C GLU A 46 -7.50 -5.14 7.66
N SER A 47 -6.35 -5.77 7.63
CA SER A 47 -5.15 -5.16 7.09
C SER A 47 -4.52 -6.13 6.12
N ALA A 48 -3.75 -5.60 5.20
CA ALA A 48 -3.03 -6.42 4.23
C ALA A 48 -1.57 -5.98 4.21
N TYR A 49 -0.68 -6.94 4.00
CA TYR A 49 0.73 -6.67 3.94
C TYR A 49 1.21 -7.01 2.54
N PHE A 50 1.86 -6.06 1.89
CA PHE A 50 2.33 -6.24 0.53
C PHE A 50 3.84 -6.20 0.47
N SER A 51 4.44 -7.06 -0.34
CA SER A 51 5.86 -6.99 -0.60
C SER A 51 6.11 -5.88 -1.61
N ALA A 52 7.09 -5.04 -1.35
CA ALA A 52 7.44 -3.97 -2.28
C ALA A 52 7.84 -4.51 -3.65
N TYR A 53 8.29 -5.75 -3.72
CA TYR A 53 8.66 -6.33 -4.99
C TYR A 53 7.46 -6.58 -5.90
N GLN A 54 6.27 -6.69 -5.33
CA GLN A 54 5.10 -6.96 -6.12
C GLN A 54 4.24 -5.73 -6.36
N VAL A 55 4.55 -4.64 -5.69
CA VAL A 55 3.77 -3.42 -5.85
C VAL A 55 4.28 -2.65 -7.05
N ARG A 56 3.39 -2.29 -7.96
CA ARG A 56 3.75 -1.52 -9.13
C ARG A 56 3.54 -0.04 -8.93
N MET A 57 2.55 0.35 -8.18
CA MET A 57 2.23 1.76 -8.01
C MET A 57 1.41 1.94 -6.75
N ILE A 58 1.65 3.01 -6.04
CA ILE A 58 0.81 3.42 -4.94
C ILE A 58 0.34 4.83 -5.28
N LYS A 59 -0.98 5.01 -5.35
CA LYS A 59 -1.54 6.26 -5.78
C LYS A 59 -2.33 6.86 -4.65
N PRO A 60 -2.00 8.07 -4.19
CA PRO A 60 -2.76 8.66 -3.08
C PRO A 60 -4.09 9.19 -3.59
N PHE A 61 -5.07 9.22 -2.71
CA PHE A 61 -6.33 9.87 -3.01
C PHE A 61 -6.19 11.33 -2.66
N LEU A 62 -6.64 12.19 -3.54
CA LEU A 62 -6.62 13.61 -3.26
C LEU A 62 -7.97 13.97 -2.70
N ALA A 63 -7.94 14.58 -1.55
CA ALA A 63 -9.20 14.94 -0.87
C ALA A 63 -9.88 16.13 -1.50
#